data_2a8a4274f2f5746eae3ff9257aae8d8e
#
_entry.id   2a8a4274f2f5746eae3ff9257aae8d8e
#
_cell.length_a   1.000
_cell.length_b   1.000
_cell.length_c   1.000
_cell.angle_alpha   90.00
_cell.angle_beta   90.00
_cell.angle_gamma   90.00
#
_symmetry.space_group_name_H-M   'P 1'
#
loop_
_entity.id
_entity.type
_entity.pdbx_description
1 polymer ?
#
loop_
_entity_poly.entity_id
_entity_poly.type
_entity_poly.pdbx_seq_one_letter_code
_entity_poly.pdbx_strand_id
1 'polypeptide(L)'
;MIFIEKVCHSLSKHGVRYAIVGGYAVALHGAVRGTMDVDIAVNWTLASLQNTERALHAIGLRSRIPVTAADVFHFREEYINKRNLVAWNFYNPKDLSELVDVIINFDLSGKTRKRMATAAGPIQVLEIESLIEMKRKSGRTQDLEDVKALEKLK
;
A
#
# COMPACT_ATOMS: atom_id res chain seq x y z
N MET A 1 3.12 15.57 -11.69
CA MET A 1 3.09 14.22 -11.08
C MET A 1 1.65 13.81 -10.80
N ILE A 2 1.25 12.62 -11.22
CA ILE A 2 -0.02 12.06 -10.80
C ILE A 2 0.08 11.57 -9.34
N PHE A 3 -1.04 11.32 -8.71
CA PHE A 3 -1.09 11.07 -7.26
C PHE A 3 -0.19 9.89 -6.82
N ILE A 4 -0.27 8.73 -7.51
CA ILE A 4 0.55 7.57 -7.14
C ILE A 4 2.05 7.89 -7.22
N GLU A 5 2.46 8.70 -8.17
CA GLU A 5 3.86 9.14 -8.30
C GLU A 5 4.27 10.03 -7.13
N LYS A 6 3.39 10.94 -6.69
CA LYS A 6 3.63 11.78 -5.51
C LYS A 6 3.84 10.93 -4.26
N VAL A 7 2.98 9.93 -4.06
CA VAL A 7 3.05 9.01 -2.92
C VAL A 7 4.39 8.28 -2.92
N CYS A 8 4.72 7.63 -4.03
CA CYS A 8 5.95 6.84 -4.15
C CYS A 8 7.20 7.72 -4.00
N HIS A 9 7.20 8.90 -4.61
CA HIS A 9 8.32 9.84 -4.50
C HIS A 9 8.53 10.28 -3.04
N SER A 10 7.47 10.62 -2.33
CA SER A 10 7.56 11.05 -0.93
C SER A 10 8.05 9.92 -0.03
N LEU A 11 7.55 8.69 -0.25
CA LEU A 11 8.01 7.52 0.51
C LEU A 11 9.51 7.30 0.32
N SER A 12 9.97 7.31 -0.92
CA SER A 12 11.41 7.15 -1.23
C SER A 12 12.25 8.27 -0.61
N LYS A 13 11.79 9.51 -0.69
CA LYS A 13 12.47 10.67 -0.12
C LYS A 13 12.61 10.57 1.39
N HIS A 14 11.66 9.95 2.07
CA HIS A 14 11.68 9.74 3.51
C HIS A 14 12.32 8.40 3.93
N GLY A 15 12.98 7.72 3.00
CA GLY A 15 13.72 6.49 3.29
C GLY A 15 12.85 5.27 3.57
N VAL A 16 11.61 5.26 3.12
CA VAL A 16 10.69 4.14 3.33
C VAL A 16 10.85 3.10 2.25
N ARG A 17 11.13 1.86 2.64
CA ARG A 17 11.02 0.73 1.72
C ARG A 17 9.55 0.36 1.62
N TYR A 18 8.97 0.51 0.44
CA TYR A 18 7.55 0.29 0.18
C TYR A 18 7.35 -0.56 -1.06
N ALA A 19 6.14 -1.10 -1.22
CA ALA A 19 5.68 -1.67 -2.49
C ALA A 19 4.20 -1.30 -2.68
N ILE A 20 3.82 -0.96 -3.89
CA ILE A 20 2.41 -0.82 -4.27
C ILE A 20 1.80 -2.22 -4.27
N VAL A 21 0.64 -2.35 -3.63
CA VAL A 21 -0.15 -3.59 -3.57
C VAL A 21 -1.59 -3.27 -3.99
N GLY A 22 -2.51 -4.17 -3.78
CA GLY A 22 -3.93 -3.93 -4.07
C GLY A 22 -4.24 -3.76 -5.55
N GLY A 23 -5.33 -3.04 -5.84
CA GLY A 23 -5.84 -2.89 -7.20
C GLY A 23 -4.89 -2.18 -8.15
N TYR A 24 -4.16 -1.16 -7.68
CA TYR A 24 -3.15 -0.49 -8.50
C TYR A 24 -2.04 -1.44 -8.94
N ALA A 25 -1.57 -2.31 -8.03
CA ALA A 25 -0.53 -3.28 -8.37
C ALA A 25 -1.02 -4.26 -9.44
N VAL A 26 -2.26 -4.72 -9.34
CA VAL A 26 -2.88 -5.59 -10.34
C VAL A 26 -2.89 -4.90 -11.71
N ALA A 27 -3.31 -3.64 -11.75
CA ALA A 27 -3.33 -2.84 -12.97
C ALA A 27 -1.92 -2.60 -13.53
N LEU A 28 -0.94 -2.31 -12.67
CA LEU A 28 0.44 -2.06 -13.08
C LEU A 28 1.10 -3.32 -13.66
N HIS A 29 0.69 -4.51 -13.22
CA HIS A 29 1.16 -5.77 -13.81
C HIS A 29 0.49 -6.10 -15.15
N GLY A 30 -0.51 -5.32 -15.57
CA GLY A 30 -1.11 -5.43 -16.90
C GLY A 30 -2.54 -5.95 -16.93
N ALA A 31 -3.16 -6.23 -15.78
CA ALA A 31 -4.56 -6.64 -15.75
C ALA A 31 -5.49 -5.42 -15.85
N VAL A 32 -6.67 -5.61 -16.39
CA VAL A 32 -7.69 -4.54 -16.42
C VAL A 32 -8.33 -4.46 -15.05
N ARG A 33 -8.14 -3.34 -14.37
CA ARG A 33 -8.62 -3.14 -13.01
C ARG A 33 -8.84 -1.65 -12.75
N GLY A 34 -10.07 -1.26 -12.43
CA GLY A 34 -10.39 0.08 -11.96
C GLY A 34 -10.07 0.20 -10.47
N THR A 35 -9.39 1.27 -10.07
CA THR A 35 -9.11 1.57 -8.67
C THR A 35 -8.87 3.06 -8.49
N MET A 36 -9.22 3.57 -7.31
CA MET A 36 -8.96 4.96 -6.93
C MET A 36 -7.98 5.05 -5.77
N ASP A 37 -7.93 4.02 -4.91
CA ASP A 37 -7.11 4.00 -3.71
C ASP A 37 -5.71 3.48 -4.04
N VAL A 38 -4.70 4.08 -3.41
CA VAL A 38 -3.32 3.59 -3.48
C VAL A 38 -3.07 2.75 -2.23
N ASP A 39 -2.84 1.46 -2.41
CA ASP A 39 -2.52 0.56 -1.30
C ASP A 39 -1.01 0.32 -1.28
N ILE A 40 -0.39 0.48 -0.12
CA ILE A 40 1.04 0.26 0.05
C ILE A 40 1.33 -0.73 1.18
N ALA A 41 2.35 -1.55 0.98
CA ALA A 41 2.96 -2.36 2.01
C ALA A 41 4.32 -1.77 2.36
N VAL A 42 4.71 -1.86 3.62
CA VAL A 42 6.01 -1.36 4.11
C VAL A 42 6.65 -2.41 5.00
N ASN A 43 7.95 -2.26 5.27
CA ASN A 43 8.62 -3.10 6.28
C ASN A 43 7.98 -2.81 7.64
N TRP A 44 7.66 -3.88 8.38
CA TRP A 44 6.95 -3.73 9.65
C TRP A 44 7.92 -3.42 10.77
N THR A 45 8.38 -2.18 10.83
CA THR A 45 9.20 -1.62 11.91
C THR A 45 8.61 -0.30 12.34
N LEU A 46 8.86 0.09 13.58
CA LEU A 46 8.39 1.38 14.11
C LEU A 46 8.95 2.54 13.27
N ALA A 47 10.24 2.49 12.94
CA ALA A 47 10.87 3.54 12.14
C ALA A 47 10.24 3.66 10.75
N SER A 48 9.96 2.54 10.10
CA SER A 48 9.32 2.52 8.79
C SER A 48 7.93 3.15 8.84
N LEU A 49 7.13 2.81 9.85
CA LEU A 49 5.79 3.37 10.02
C LEU A 49 5.82 4.87 10.34
N GLN A 50 6.76 5.31 11.18
CA GLN A 50 6.93 6.72 11.49
C GLN A 50 7.34 7.53 10.25
N ASN A 51 8.27 6.99 9.45
CA ASN A 51 8.69 7.64 8.23
C ASN A 51 7.59 7.64 7.17
N THR A 52 6.77 6.59 7.12
CA THR A 52 5.58 6.52 6.26
C THR A 52 4.59 7.64 6.62
N GLU A 53 4.30 7.79 7.90
CA GLU A 53 3.42 8.86 8.38
C GLU A 53 3.95 10.24 7.98
N ARG A 54 5.24 10.49 8.18
CA ARG A 54 5.87 11.76 7.78
C ARG A 54 5.79 11.98 6.27
N ALA A 55 6.05 10.94 5.49
CA ALA A 55 6.00 11.02 4.03
C ALA A 55 4.61 11.38 3.52
N LEU A 56 3.57 10.79 4.10
CA LEU A 56 2.18 11.05 3.72
C LEU A 56 1.73 12.44 4.20
N HIS A 57 2.10 12.84 5.41
CA HIS A 57 1.85 14.20 5.90
C HIS A 57 2.50 15.26 5.00
N ALA A 58 3.69 15.00 4.49
CA ALA A 58 4.43 15.95 3.65
C ALA A 58 3.70 16.27 2.34
N ILE A 59 2.84 15.37 1.87
CA ILE A 59 2.04 15.60 0.65
C ILE A 59 0.56 15.90 0.96
N GLY A 60 0.26 16.29 2.19
CA GLY A 60 -1.06 16.78 2.59
C GLY A 60 -2.03 15.73 3.07
N LEU A 61 -1.62 14.49 3.22
CA LEU A 61 -2.49 13.42 3.71
C LEU A 61 -2.51 13.36 5.23
N ARG A 62 -3.63 12.90 5.78
CA ARG A 62 -3.84 12.76 7.22
C ARG A 62 -4.44 11.40 7.51
N SER A 63 -4.12 10.84 8.68
CA SER A 63 -4.76 9.62 9.16
C SER A 63 -6.25 9.86 9.35
N ARG A 64 -7.08 8.93 8.87
CA ARG A 64 -8.53 9.01 9.01
C ARG A 64 -8.98 8.79 10.45
N ILE A 65 -8.23 8.00 11.22
CA ILE A 65 -8.50 7.76 12.63
C ILE A 65 -7.41 8.44 13.48
N PRO A 66 -7.72 8.82 14.75
CA PRO A 66 -6.78 9.57 15.58
C PRO A 66 -5.72 8.67 16.22
N VAL A 67 -4.89 8.05 15.40
CA VAL A 67 -3.79 7.19 15.84
C VAL A 67 -2.47 7.65 15.22
N THR A 68 -1.37 7.33 15.89
CA THR A 68 -0.02 7.58 15.40
C THR A 68 0.60 6.31 14.85
N ALA A 69 1.74 6.43 14.18
CA ALA A 69 2.53 5.27 13.74
C ALA A 69 2.89 4.35 14.92
N ALA A 70 3.23 4.93 16.06
CA ALA A 70 3.54 4.16 17.27
C ALA A 70 2.34 3.34 17.75
N ASP A 71 1.13 3.93 17.72
CA ASP A 71 -0.10 3.21 18.07
C ASP A 71 -0.34 2.03 17.13
N VAL A 72 -0.22 2.25 15.83
CA VAL A 72 -0.42 1.20 14.82
C VAL A 72 0.59 0.07 15.02
N PHE A 73 1.83 0.41 15.28
CA PHE A 73 2.88 -0.58 15.50
C PHE A 73 2.64 -1.41 16.77
N HIS A 74 2.37 -0.74 17.90
CA HIS A 74 2.23 -1.41 19.20
C HIS A 74 0.92 -2.20 19.34
N PHE A 75 -0.17 -1.74 18.72
CA PHE A 75 -1.49 -2.35 18.82
C PHE A 75 -1.93 -3.10 17.57
N ARG A 76 -0.99 -3.49 16.72
CA ARG A 76 -1.25 -4.21 15.46
C ARG A 76 -2.20 -5.40 15.62
N GLU A 77 -1.89 -6.28 16.57
CA GLU A 77 -2.68 -7.49 16.79
C GLU A 77 -4.12 -7.18 17.19
N GLU A 78 -4.30 -6.16 18.03
CA GLU A 78 -5.63 -5.73 18.45
C GLU A 78 -6.44 -5.16 17.29
N TYR A 79 -5.81 -4.34 16.45
CA TYR A 79 -6.48 -3.77 15.27
C TYR A 79 -6.92 -4.86 14.31
N ILE A 80 -6.07 -5.84 14.04
CA ILE A 80 -6.38 -6.94 13.13
C ILE A 80 -7.45 -7.86 13.73
N ASN A 81 -7.24 -8.33 14.95
CA ASN A 81 -8.05 -9.40 15.55
C ASN A 81 -9.35 -8.92 16.16
N LYS A 82 -9.37 -7.72 16.76
CA LYS A 82 -10.55 -7.21 17.48
C LYS A 82 -11.36 -6.19 16.70
N ARG A 83 -10.75 -5.51 15.74
CA ARG A 83 -11.39 -4.43 14.97
C ARG A 83 -11.51 -4.73 13.49
N ASN A 84 -11.02 -5.87 13.02
CA ASN A 84 -10.94 -6.23 11.61
C ASN A 84 -10.29 -5.13 10.75
N LEU A 85 -9.36 -4.37 11.34
CA LEU A 85 -8.68 -3.30 10.64
C LEU A 85 -7.42 -3.86 10.00
N VAL A 86 -7.41 -3.96 8.67
CA VAL A 86 -6.28 -4.49 7.90
C VAL A 86 -5.49 -3.41 7.18
N ALA A 87 -5.95 -2.16 7.26
CA ALA A 87 -5.31 -1.01 6.64
C ALA A 87 -5.40 0.23 7.52
N TRP A 88 -4.34 1.01 7.52
CA TRP A 88 -4.29 2.33 8.14
C TRP A 88 -4.57 3.36 7.04
N ASN A 89 -5.74 3.98 7.10
CA ASN A 89 -6.27 4.80 6.03
C ASN A 89 -5.82 6.25 6.17
N PHE A 90 -5.33 6.82 5.06
CA PHE A 90 -4.97 8.23 4.93
C PHE A 90 -5.81 8.88 3.85
N TYR A 91 -6.11 10.16 4.01
CA TYR A 91 -6.90 10.95 3.07
C TYR A 91 -6.36 12.37 2.99
N ASN A 92 -6.67 13.06 1.90
CA ASN A 92 -6.37 14.47 1.74
C ASN A 92 -7.63 15.28 2.04
N PRO A 93 -7.65 16.12 3.11
CA PRO A 93 -8.83 16.93 3.43
C PRO A 93 -9.23 17.92 2.33
N LYS A 94 -8.30 18.28 1.45
CA LYS A 94 -8.54 19.22 0.35
C LYS A 94 -8.92 18.54 -0.96
N ASP A 95 -8.70 17.22 -1.06
CA ASP A 95 -9.01 16.44 -2.26
C ASP A 95 -9.34 15.01 -1.86
N LEU A 96 -10.63 14.73 -1.69
CA LEU A 96 -11.12 13.44 -1.18
C LEU A 96 -10.93 12.28 -2.17
N SER A 97 -10.46 12.55 -3.40
CA SER A 97 -10.07 11.50 -4.33
C SER A 97 -8.68 10.94 -4.02
N GLU A 98 -7.90 11.62 -3.19
CA GLU A 98 -6.54 11.20 -2.81
C GLU A 98 -6.59 10.37 -1.54
N LEU A 99 -6.54 9.04 -1.69
CA LEU A 99 -6.63 8.07 -0.61
C LEU A 99 -5.45 7.12 -0.67
N VAL A 100 -4.85 6.86 0.50
CA VAL A 100 -3.76 5.88 0.65
C VAL A 100 -4.09 4.94 1.81
N ASP A 101 -3.96 3.66 1.58
CA ASP A 101 -4.12 2.62 2.59
C ASP A 101 -2.76 1.98 2.86
N VAL A 102 -2.29 2.08 4.10
CA VAL A 102 -1.07 1.37 4.55
C VAL A 102 -1.51 0.04 5.14
N ILE A 103 -1.12 -1.05 4.49
CA ILE A 103 -1.55 -2.39 4.91
C ILE A 103 -0.86 -2.77 6.22
N ILE A 104 -1.62 -3.22 7.21
CA ILE A 104 -1.09 -3.55 8.54
C ILE A 104 -0.95 -5.05 8.80
N ASN A 105 -1.56 -5.90 8.01
CA ASN A 105 -1.49 -7.36 8.14
C ASN A 105 -0.50 -8.01 7.16
N PHE A 106 0.46 -7.25 6.69
CA PHE A 106 1.50 -7.73 5.78
C PHE A 106 2.82 -7.03 6.08
N ASP A 107 3.90 -7.80 6.15
CA ASP A 107 5.25 -7.27 6.34
C ASP A 107 6.02 -7.41 5.03
N LEU A 108 6.45 -6.29 4.47
CA LEU A 108 7.20 -6.26 3.21
C LEU A 108 8.64 -6.81 3.37
N SER A 109 9.15 -6.91 4.59
CA SER A 109 10.52 -7.37 4.85
C SER A 109 10.78 -8.71 4.17
N GLY A 110 11.87 -8.79 3.39
CA GLY A 110 12.26 -10.02 2.68
C GLY A 110 11.44 -10.32 1.43
N LYS A 111 10.46 -9.50 1.07
CA LYS A 111 9.65 -9.70 -0.14
C LYS A 111 10.27 -8.99 -1.33
N THR A 112 10.18 -9.60 -2.51
CA THR A 112 10.72 -9.05 -3.75
C THR A 112 9.77 -8.02 -4.36
N ARG A 113 10.33 -6.95 -4.89
CA ARG A 113 9.58 -5.90 -5.58
C ARG A 113 10.03 -5.80 -7.03
N LYS A 114 9.11 -5.38 -7.90
CA LYS A 114 9.41 -5.04 -9.28
C LYS A 114 9.50 -3.52 -9.41
N ARG A 115 10.62 -3.05 -9.96
CA ARG A 115 10.81 -1.63 -10.27
C ARG A 115 10.14 -1.32 -11.60
N MET A 116 9.29 -0.31 -11.62
CA MET A 116 8.61 0.14 -12.84
C MET A 116 8.92 1.61 -13.10
N ALA A 117 9.29 1.93 -14.32
CA ALA A 117 9.60 3.31 -14.73
C ALA A 117 8.31 4.11 -14.91
N THR A 118 8.34 5.36 -14.44
CA THR A 118 7.30 6.36 -14.73
C THR A 118 7.96 7.66 -15.17
N ALA A 119 7.16 8.60 -15.70
CA ALA A 119 7.66 9.92 -16.12
C ALA A 119 8.32 10.68 -14.97
N ALA A 120 7.92 10.43 -13.74
CA ALA A 120 8.42 11.11 -12.54
C ALA A 120 9.50 10.30 -11.80
N GLY A 121 9.95 9.18 -12.35
CA GLY A 121 10.92 8.29 -11.74
C GLY A 121 10.36 6.90 -11.45
N PRO A 122 11.18 6.00 -10.90
CA PRO A 122 10.73 4.63 -10.68
C PRO A 122 9.77 4.51 -9.49
N ILE A 123 8.83 3.58 -9.60
CA ILE A 123 7.97 3.15 -8.51
C ILE A 123 8.22 1.66 -8.25
N GLN A 124 7.92 1.21 -7.03
CA GLN A 124 8.13 -0.18 -6.62
C GLN A 124 6.77 -0.87 -6.45
N VAL A 125 6.63 -2.02 -7.09
CA VAL A 125 5.39 -2.81 -7.07
C VAL A 125 5.70 -4.19 -6.52
N LEU A 126 4.79 -4.75 -5.72
CA LEU A 126 4.97 -6.11 -5.20
C LEU A 126 4.98 -7.12 -6.36
N GLU A 127 5.85 -8.11 -6.30
CA GLU A 127 5.94 -9.18 -7.29
C GLU A 127 4.62 -9.95 -7.40
N ILE A 128 4.34 -10.46 -8.59
CA ILE A 128 3.08 -11.17 -8.89
C ILE A 128 2.82 -12.32 -7.91
N GLU A 129 3.84 -13.12 -7.61
CA GLU A 129 3.69 -14.26 -6.69
C GLU A 129 3.19 -13.84 -5.31
N SER A 130 3.82 -12.83 -4.72
CA SER A 130 3.45 -12.32 -3.40
C SER A 130 2.08 -11.65 -3.44
N LEU A 131 1.76 -10.97 -4.54
CA LEU A 131 0.47 -10.30 -4.73
C LEU A 131 -0.67 -11.32 -4.80
N ILE A 132 -0.45 -12.43 -5.53
CA ILE A 132 -1.40 -13.55 -5.59
C ILE A 132 -1.63 -14.14 -4.20
N GLU A 133 -0.55 -14.36 -3.44
CA GLU A 133 -0.64 -14.89 -2.08
C GLU A 133 -1.49 -13.99 -1.18
N MET A 134 -1.25 -12.68 -1.22
CA MET A 134 -2.05 -11.70 -0.46
C MET A 134 -3.54 -11.77 -0.84
N LYS A 135 -3.82 -11.82 -2.14
CA LYS A 135 -5.18 -11.85 -2.67
C LYS A 135 -5.92 -13.12 -2.28
N ARG A 136 -5.25 -14.26 -2.34
CA ARG A 136 -5.84 -15.54 -1.89
C ARG A 136 -6.18 -15.52 -0.40
N LYS A 137 -5.32 -14.95 0.41
CA LYS A 137 -5.53 -14.80 1.84
C LYS A 137 -6.76 -13.94 2.17
N SER A 138 -6.94 -12.84 1.45
CA SER A 138 -8.12 -11.98 1.58
C SER A 138 -9.40 -12.69 1.16
N GLY A 139 -9.35 -13.44 0.05
CA GLY A 139 -10.40 -14.37 -0.38
C GLY A 139 -11.73 -13.76 -0.77
N ARG A 140 -11.83 -12.42 -0.93
CA ARG A 140 -13.05 -11.77 -1.41
C ARG A 140 -13.27 -12.12 -2.89
N THR A 141 -14.50 -11.97 -3.39
CA THR A 141 -14.83 -12.25 -4.80
C THR A 141 -13.91 -11.51 -5.76
N GLN A 142 -13.71 -10.21 -5.53
CA GLN A 142 -12.81 -9.40 -6.36
C GLN A 142 -11.36 -9.88 -6.26
N ASP A 143 -10.92 -10.30 -5.08
CA ASP A 143 -9.56 -10.82 -4.88
C ASP A 143 -9.33 -12.09 -5.69
N LEU A 144 -10.30 -12.98 -5.75
CA LEU A 144 -10.20 -14.22 -6.53
C LEU A 144 -10.19 -13.94 -8.05
N GLU A 145 -10.93 -12.93 -8.49
CA GLU A 145 -10.87 -12.48 -9.89
C GLU A 145 -9.49 -11.89 -10.20
N ASP A 146 -8.93 -11.09 -9.29
CA ASP A 146 -7.59 -10.54 -9.43
C ASP A 146 -6.53 -11.66 -9.53
N VAL A 147 -6.68 -12.73 -8.73
CA VAL A 147 -5.79 -13.90 -8.79
C VAL A 147 -5.82 -14.54 -10.18
N LYS A 148 -7.01 -14.73 -10.74
CA LYS A 148 -7.14 -15.30 -12.09
C LYS A 148 -6.42 -14.45 -13.13
N ALA A 149 -6.59 -13.12 -13.07
CA ALA A 149 -5.94 -12.21 -13.99
C ALA A 149 -4.41 -12.24 -13.84
N LEU A 150 -3.91 -12.26 -12.60
CA LEU A 150 -2.48 -12.32 -12.32
C LEU A 150 -1.84 -13.64 -12.74
N GLU A 151 -2.55 -14.76 -12.55
CA GLU A 151 -2.07 -16.08 -12.99
C GLU A 151 -1.80 -16.12 -14.48
N LYS A 152 -2.60 -15.41 -15.29
CA LYS A 152 -2.41 -15.33 -16.75
C LYS A 152 -1.19 -14.50 -17.14
N LEU A 153 -0.66 -13.69 -16.23
CA LEU A 153 0.46 -12.79 -16.47
C LEU A 153 1.81 -13.37 -16.01
N LYS A 154 1.78 -14.55 -15.41
CA LYS A 154 2.98 -15.26 -14.99
C LYS A 154 3.84 -15.71 -16.16
#